data_4f626d94224c17db0cf3cc862121c2a3
#
_entry.id   4f626d94224c17db0cf3cc862121c2a3
#
_cell.length_a   1.000
_cell.length_b   1.000
_cell.length_c   1.000
_cell.angle_alpha   90.00
_cell.angle_beta   90.00
_cell.angle_gamma   90.00
#
_symmetry.space_group_name_H-M   'P 1'
#
loop_
_entity.id
_entity.type
_entity.pdbx_description
1 polymer ?
#
loop_
_entity_poly.entity_id
_entity_poly.type
_entity_poly.pdbx_seq_one_letter_code
_entity_poly.pdbx_strand_id
1 'polypeptide(L)'
;MTSSHPPSPPIEPMLAKIADILPDEPGFQFEPKWDGFRALVFRHDTSLLLQSRDLKPLNRYFPELDRALLEQLPPGCIVDGEIVIATPRGLDFDALQQRLHPAESRVRRLSTQTPASFVAFDLLAADGESTMALPQAERRVFLEALLRDATPPLHLTPVTFDRAEASRWLKEFEGAGLDGVVAKLESALYEPGRRAMLKIKHARSADCVVAGLRWYKDLTDAVGSLLLGLYDDAGTLRHVGVTSSFTMAMRRDLARELAPLREQALEAHPWRATIDADTQAGPGSQSRWSRGKDLSWVPLRPERVCEVRYDHLQGSRFRHATTFLRWRSDKPPRDCRYDQLEVTTPYELARVFGA
;
A
#
# COMPACT_ATOMS: atom_id res chain seq x y z
N MET A 1 -8.87 -9.75 -34.88
CA MET A 1 -9.20 -8.36 -35.21
C MET A 1 -9.33 -7.63 -33.89
N THR A 2 -8.31 -6.87 -33.50
CA THR A 2 -8.34 -6.01 -32.31
C THR A 2 -9.31 -4.86 -32.61
N SER A 3 -10.29 -4.68 -31.74
CA SER A 3 -11.24 -3.55 -31.85
C SER A 3 -10.44 -2.24 -31.77
N SER A 4 -10.52 -1.40 -32.79
CA SER A 4 -9.93 -0.07 -32.81
C SER A 4 -10.64 0.91 -31.86
N HIS A 5 -11.82 0.56 -31.38
CA HIS A 5 -12.62 1.41 -30.52
C HIS A 5 -12.10 1.40 -29.07
N PRO A 6 -12.12 2.54 -28.38
CA PRO A 6 -11.72 2.59 -26.98
C PRO A 6 -12.63 1.68 -26.15
N PRO A 7 -12.06 0.96 -25.19
CA PRO A 7 -12.87 0.13 -24.32
C PRO A 7 -13.78 1.00 -23.45
N SER A 8 -15.00 0.51 -23.19
CA SER A 8 -15.96 1.20 -22.33
C SER A 8 -15.77 0.84 -20.86
N PRO A 9 -16.02 1.77 -19.91
CA PRO A 9 -16.00 1.44 -18.48
C PRO A 9 -17.15 0.46 -18.14
N PRO A 10 -16.97 -0.42 -17.13
CA PRO A 10 -15.76 -0.52 -16.29
C PRO A 10 -14.68 -1.42 -16.91
N ILE A 11 -13.39 -1.07 -16.66
CA ILE A 11 -12.24 -1.87 -17.05
C ILE A 11 -11.47 -2.28 -15.79
N GLU A 12 -11.16 -3.55 -15.65
CA GLU A 12 -10.23 -4.01 -14.62
C GLU A 12 -8.81 -3.51 -14.93
N PRO A 13 -8.13 -2.79 -14.02
CA PRO A 13 -6.77 -2.38 -14.28
C PRO A 13 -5.82 -3.57 -14.31
N MET A 14 -4.77 -3.50 -15.13
CA MET A 14 -3.68 -4.47 -15.11
C MET A 14 -2.96 -4.41 -13.77
N LEU A 15 -2.61 -5.58 -13.20
CA LEU A 15 -2.11 -5.72 -11.85
C LEU A 15 -0.62 -6.11 -11.82
N ALA A 16 0.00 -5.93 -10.65
CA ALA A 16 1.36 -6.39 -10.39
C ALA A 16 1.37 -7.59 -9.42
N LYS A 17 2.25 -8.56 -9.68
CA LYS A 17 2.65 -9.58 -8.70
C LYS A 17 3.84 -9.08 -7.88
N ILE A 18 3.98 -9.55 -6.65
CA ILE A 18 5.12 -9.22 -5.81
C ILE A 18 6.36 -9.96 -6.33
N ALA A 19 7.50 -9.29 -6.32
CA ALA A 19 8.82 -9.87 -6.53
C ALA A 19 9.76 -9.37 -5.42
N ASP A 20 10.70 -10.21 -5.01
CA ASP A 20 11.63 -9.89 -3.93
C ASP A 20 12.81 -9.03 -4.42
N ILE A 21 13.15 -9.12 -5.70
CA ILE A 21 14.27 -8.39 -6.33
C ILE A 21 13.83 -7.78 -7.65
N LEU A 22 14.55 -6.72 -8.07
CA LEU A 22 14.43 -6.16 -9.41
C LEU A 22 14.88 -7.20 -10.45
N PRO A 23 14.16 -7.35 -11.58
CA PRO A 23 14.58 -8.24 -12.66
C PRO A 23 15.96 -7.84 -13.19
N ASP A 24 16.77 -8.86 -13.51
CA ASP A 24 18.11 -8.69 -14.10
C ASP A 24 18.06 -8.75 -15.64
N GLU A 25 17.00 -9.36 -16.20
CA GLU A 25 16.83 -9.47 -17.64
C GLU A 25 16.59 -8.10 -18.27
N PRO A 26 17.12 -7.85 -19.48
CA PRO A 26 16.87 -6.62 -20.22
C PRO A 26 15.40 -6.51 -20.67
N GLY A 27 15.00 -5.33 -21.10
CA GLY A 27 13.65 -5.08 -21.62
C GLY A 27 12.63 -4.71 -20.56
N PHE A 28 13.07 -4.30 -19.38
CA PHE A 28 12.21 -3.73 -18.35
C PHE A 28 12.40 -2.23 -18.22
N GLN A 29 11.29 -1.52 -18.10
CA GLN A 29 11.25 -0.17 -17.56
C GLN A 29 10.81 -0.19 -16.09
N PHE A 30 11.33 0.74 -15.31
CA PHE A 30 11.09 0.86 -13.88
C PHE A 30 10.43 2.20 -13.57
N GLU A 31 9.41 2.17 -12.72
CA GLU A 31 8.67 3.34 -12.28
C GLU A 31 8.55 3.35 -10.75
N PRO A 32 8.48 4.51 -10.09
CA PRO A 32 8.18 4.57 -8.66
C PRO A 32 6.80 3.94 -8.39
N LYS A 33 6.72 3.18 -7.31
CA LYS A 33 5.43 2.64 -6.86
C LYS A 33 4.74 3.64 -5.96
N TRP A 34 3.81 4.36 -6.55
CA TRP A 34 2.97 5.33 -5.85
C TRP A 34 2.08 4.65 -4.80
N ASP A 35 1.89 5.31 -3.67
CA ASP A 35 1.02 4.85 -2.60
C ASP A 35 -0.23 5.75 -2.52
N GLY A 36 -1.27 5.32 -3.20
CA GLY A 36 -2.50 6.10 -3.36
C GLY A 36 -3.73 5.23 -3.66
N PHE A 37 -4.65 5.82 -4.42
CA PHE A 37 -5.80 5.12 -4.97
C PHE A 37 -5.66 4.99 -6.48
N ARG A 38 -5.49 3.75 -6.95
CA ARG A 38 -5.49 3.47 -8.38
C ARG A 38 -6.76 3.97 -9.02
N ALA A 39 -6.63 4.72 -10.11
CA ALA A 39 -7.76 5.19 -10.89
C ALA A 39 -7.49 5.13 -12.39
N LEU A 40 -8.52 4.69 -13.14
CA LEU A 40 -8.61 4.86 -14.57
C LEU A 40 -9.44 6.12 -14.87
N VAL A 41 -8.87 7.01 -15.65
CA VAL A 41 -9.52 8.24 -16.11
C VAL A 41 -10.06 8.00 -17.51
N PHE A 42 -11.38 7.98 -17.65
CA PHE A 42 -12.05 7.94 -18.95
C PHE A 42 -12.46 9.36 -19.32
N ARG A 43 -11.86 9.93 -20.34
CA ARG A 43 -12.13 11.27 -20.81
C ARG A 43 -13.05 11.24 -22.03
N HIS A 44 -14.33 11.55 -21.81
CA HIS A 44 -15.35 11.74 -22.84
C HIS A 44 -15.34 13.19 -23.33
N ASP A 45 -16.15 13.53 -24.34
CA ASP A 45 -16.18 14.88 -24.94
C ASP A 45 -16.38 16.00 -23.91
N THR A 46 -17.38 15.87 -23.04
CA THR A 46 -17.76 16.90 -22.08
C THR A 46 -17.73 16.42 -20.61
N SER A 47 -17.34 15.17 -20.38
CA SER A 47 -17.37 14.55 -19.06
C SER A 47 -16.13 13.68 -18.81
N LEU A 48 -15.93 13.36 -17.56
CA LEU A 48 -14.80 12.54 -17.09
C LEU A 48 -15.30 11.55 -16.04
N LEU A 49 -14.87 10.31 -16.16
CA LEU A 49 -15.09 9.29 -15.15
C LEU A 49 -13.75 8.89 -14.51
N LEU A 50 -13.66 9.02 -13.19
CA LEU A 50 -12.60 8.43 -12.38
C LEU A 50 -13.10 7.08 -11.86
N GLN A 51 -12.54 5.98 -12.36
CA GLN A 51 -12.90 4.63 -11.93
C GLN A 51 -11.82 4.06 -11.01
N SER A 52 -12.22 3.62 -9.82
CA SER A 52 -11.31 2.94 -8.88
C SER A 52 -10.89 1.55 -9.37
N ARG A 53 -9.87 0.98 -8.72
CA ARG A 53 -9.47 -0.41 -8.90
C ARG A 53 -10.63 -1.41 -8.73
N ASP A 54 -11.56 -1.10 -7.82
CA ASP A 54 -12.73 -1.95 -7.53
C ASP A 54 -13.95 -1.58 -8.41
N LEU A 55 -13.70 -0.94 -9.56
CA LEU A 55 -14.67 -0.60 -10.60
C LEU A 55 -15.77 0.38 -10.13
N LYS A 56 -15.49 1.17 -9.08
CA LYS A 56 -16.44 2.14 -8.54
C LYS A 56 -16.04 3.56 -8.92
N PRO A 57 -17.01 4.48 -9.14
CA PRO A 57 -16.70 5.87 -9.44
C PRO A 57 -16.10 6.58 -8.23
N LEU A 58 -15.05 7.38 -8.48
CA LEU A 58 -14.34 8.17 -7.48
C LEU A 58 -14.63 9.67 -7.58
N ASN A 59 -15.28 10.15 -8.64
CA ASN A 59 -15.50 11.57 -8.94
C ASN A 59 -16.00 12.38 -7.72
N ARG A 60 -17.01 11.86 -7.03
CA ARG A 60 -17.58 12.54 -5.87
C ARG A 60 -16.58 12.81 -4.74
N TYR A 61 -15.49 12.07 -4.68
CA TYR A 61 -14.48 12.19 -3.63
C TYR A 61 -13.32 13.11 -4.01
N PHE A 62 -13.16 13.39 -5.32
CA PHE A 62 -12.06 14.18 -5.87
C PHE A 62 -12.55 15.22 -6.90
N PRO A 63 -13.47 16.14 -6.48
CA PRO A 63 -14.05 17.12 -7.40
C PRO A 63 -13.01 18.08 -8.00
N GLU A 64 -11.89 18.31 -7.32
CA GLU A 64 -10.78 19.12 -7.84
C GLU A 64 -10.07 18.46 -9.02
N LEU A 65 -9.99 17.12 -9.05
CA LEU A 65 -9.39 16.39 -10.17
C LEU A 65 -10.31 16.36 -11.38
N ASP A 66 -11.62 16.27 -11.20
CA ASP A 66 -12.57 16.27 -12.32
C ASP A 66 -12.35 17.47 -13.23
N ARG A 67 -12.29 18.66 -12.65
CA ARG A 67 -12.08 19.89 -13.41
C ARG A 67 -10.71 19.94 -14.06
N ALA A 68 -9.65 19.68 -13.28
CA ALA A 68 -8.28 19.81 -13.77
C ALA A 68 -7.96 18.81 -14.89
N LEU A 69 -8.43 17.56 -14.75
CA LEU A 69 -8.22 16.53 -15.76
C LEU A 69 -9.09 16.75 -17.00
N LEU A 70 -10.31 17.30 -16.83
CA LEU A 70 -11.17 17.67 -17.95
C LEU A 70 -10.55 18.78 -18.83
N GLU A 71 -9.84 19.72 -18.20
CA GLU A 71 -9.18 20.84 -18.88
C GLU A 71 -7.88 20.42 -19.59
N GLN A 72 -7.14 19.44 -19.02
CA GLN A 72 -5.79 19.08 -19.52
C GLN A 72 -5.76 17.84 -20.41
N LEU A 73 -6.70 16.91 -20.27
CA LEU A 73 -6.73 15.69 -21.07
C LEU A 73 -7.62 15.88 -22.31
N PRO A 74 -7.15 15.50 -23.51
CA PRO A 74 -7.97 15.54 -24.71
C PRO A 74 -9.11 14.51 -24.66
N PRO A 75 -10.23 14.76 -25.34
CA PRO A 75 -11.32 13.78 -25.46
C PRO A 75 -10.85 12.45 -26.08
N GLY A 76 -11.50 11.37 -25.70
CA GLY A 76 -11.23 10.04 -26.26
C GLY A 76 -9.99 9.35 -25.68
N CYS A 77 -9.34 9.90 -24.65
CA CYS A 77 -8.25 9.20 -23.98
C CYS A 77 -8.73 8.42 -22.72
N ILE A 78 -8.01 7.35 -22.43
CA ILE A 78 -8.15 6.56 -21.19
C ILE A 78 -6.76 6.43 -20.55
N VAL A 79 -6.59 7.05 -19.39
CA VAL A 79 -5.31 7.12 -18.68
C VAL A 79 -5.38 6.32 -17.38
N ASP A 80 -4.37 5.49 -17.14
CA ASP A 80 -4.22 4.71 -15.92
C ASP A 80 -3.20 5.39 -15.00
N GLY A 81 -3.55 5.56 -13.73
CA GLY A 81 -2.72 6.31 -12.79
C GLY A 81 -3.07 6.06 -11.34
N GLU A 82 -2.46 6.86 -10.49
CA GLU A 82 -2.66 6.84 -9.05
C GLU A 82 -3.11 8.21 -8.56
N ILE A 83 -4.17 8.27 -7.76
CA ILE A 83 -4.57 9.48 -7.03
C ILE A 83 -3.79 9.51 -5.74
N VAL A 84 -3.07 10.60 -5.49
CA VAL A 84 -2.23 10.80 -4.31
C VAL A 84 -2.53 12.14 -3.65
N ILE A 85 -2.19 12.29 -2.36
CA ILE A 85 -2.09 13.60 -1.71
C ILE A 85 -0.62 13.84 -1.39
N ALA A 86 -0.06 14.87 -2.02
CA ALA A 86 1.31 15.31 -1.84
C ALA A 86 1.39 16.38 -0.75
N THR A 87 2.36 16.25 0.15
CA THR A 87 2.70 17.22 1.17
C THR A 87 4.20 17.55 1.11
N PRO A 88 4.67 18.61 1.76
CA PRO A 88 6.11 18.86 1.86
C PRO A 88 6.91 17.73 2.53
N ARG A 89 6.24 16.82 3.22
CA ARG A 89 6.85 15.65 3.90
C ARG A 89 6.75 14.36 3.10
N GLY A 90 6.24 14.40 1.88
CA GLY A 90 5.97 13.23 1.04
C GLY A 90 4.48 12.95 0.87
N LEU A 91 4.13 11.74 0.45
CA LEU A 91 2.75 11.32 0.25
C LEU A 91 2.02 11.12 1.60
N ASP A 92 0.79 11.61 1.68
CA ASP A 92 -0.08 11.46 2.86
C ASP A 92 -1.28 10.55 2.53
N PHE A 93 -1.08 9.27 2.72
CA PHE A 93 -2.14 8.28 2.49
C PHE A 93 -3.28 8.38 3.52
N ASP A 94 -3.03 8.85 4.73
CA ASP A 94 -4.07 9.06 5.75
C ASP A 94 -5.02 10.19 5.34
N ALA A 95 -4.49 11.29 4.85
CA ALA A 95 -5.29 12.37 4.29
C ALA A 95 -6.11 11.87 3.08
N LEU A 96 -5.51 11.03 2.22
CA LEU A 96 -6.20 10.44 1.09
C LEU A 96 -7.36 9.54 1.53
N GLN A 97 -7.18 8.70 2.53
CA GLN A 97 -8.25 7.85 3.07
C GLN A 97 -9.42 8.67 3.65
N GLN A 98 -9.14 9.84 4.24
CA GLN A 98 -10.17 10.71 4.79
C GLN A 98 -11.10 11.28 3.72
N ARG A 99 -10.70 11.26 2.44
CA ARG A 99 -11.53 11.71 1.30
C ARG A 99 -12.73 10.78 1.08
N LEU A 100 -12.64 9.49 1.39
CA LEU A 100 -13.72 8.53 1.26
C LEU A 100 -14.76 8.72 2.38
N HIS A 101 -15.56 9.79 2.27
CA HIS A 101 -16.54 10.17 3.28
C HIS A 101 -17.93 10.38 2.67
N PRO A 102 -19.03 9.96 3.35
CA PRO A 102 -20.38 10.14 2.83
C PRO A 102 -20.86 11.59 2.76
N ALA A 103 -20.38 12.47 3.67
CA ALA A 103 -20.78 13.87 3.70
C ALA A 103 -20.02 14.70 2.65
N GLU A 104 -20.76 15.23 1.68
CA GLU A 104 -20.23 16.04 0.58
C GLU A 104 -19.51 17.31 1.08
N SER A 105 -20.06 17.98 2.10
CA SER A 105 -19.46 19.18 2.69
C SER A 105 -18.05 18.94 3.23
N ARG A 106 -17.81 17.75 3.82
CA ARG A 106 -16.46 17.36 4.26
C ARG A 106 -15.54 17.10 3.08
N VAL A 107 -16.01 16.43 2.04
CA VAL A 107 -15.22 16.19 0.82
C VAL A 107 -14.81 17.50 0.18
N ARG A 108 -15.74 18.45 -0.03
CA ARG A 108 -15.44 19.78 -0.58
C ARG A 108 -14.42 20.57 0.27
N ARG A 109 -14.54 20.52 1.59
CA ARG A 109 -13.56 21.17 2.47
C ARG A 109 -12.17 20.54 2.31
N LEU A 110 -12.07 19.21 2.33
CA LEU A 110 -10.80 18.49 2.18
C LEU A 110 -10.20 18.67 0.78
N SER A 111 -11.01 18.80 -0.27
CA SER A 111 -10.50 19.04 -1.62
C SER A 111 -9.76 20.39 -1.76
N THR A 112 -10.04 21.34 -0.87
CA THR A 112 -9.34 22.61 -0.80
C THR A 112 -8.16 22.60 0.18
N GLN A 113 -8.32 21.92 1.33
CA GLN A 113 -7.30 21.89 2.38
C GLN A 113 -6.13 20.96 2.06
N THR A 114 -6.44 19.82 1.48
CA THR A 114 -5.48 18.76 1.08
C THR A 114 -5.83 18.27 -0.32
N PRO A 115 -5.58 19.10 -1.35
CA PRO A 115 -5.94 18.74 -2.73
C PRO A 115 -5.18 17.51 -3.19
N ALA A 116 -5.85 16.67 -3.97
CA ALA A 116 -5.27 15.49 -4.58
C ALA A 116 -4.57 15.82 -5.89
N SER A 117 -3.59 15.00 -6.25
CA SER A 117 -2.94 14.97 -7.56
C SER A 117 -3.19 13.62 -8.23
N PHE A 118 -3.12 13.58 -9.54
CA PHE A 118 -3.19 12.38 -10.34
C PHE A 118 -1.85 12.15 -11.04
N VAL A 119 -1.24 10.98 -10.80
CA VAL A 119 0.04 10.58 -11.41
C VAL A 119 -0.23 9.49 -12.44
N ALA A 120 -0.12 9.83 -13.70
CA ALA A 120 -0.36 8.93 -14.84
C ALA A 120 0.87 8.04 -15.08
N PHE A 121 0.65 6.77 -15.42
CA PHE A 121 1.72 5.81 -15.72
C PHE A 121 1.39 4.79 -16.82
N ASP A 122 0.19 4.81 -17.42
CA ASP A 122 -0.14 4.02 -18.60
C ASP A 122 -1.26 4.69 -19.41
N LEU A 123 -1.37 4.34 -20.69
CA LEU A 123 -2.35 4.88 -21.62
C LEU A 123 -3.08 3.73 -22.32
N LEU A 124 -4.40 3.68 -22.16
CA LEU A 124 -5.25 2.60 -22.68
C LEU A 124 -6.00 3.00 -23.95
N ALA A 125 -6.17 4.30 -24.15
CA ALA A 125 -6.74 4.84 -25.39
C ALA A 125 -6.22 6.26 -25.63
N ALA A 126 -6.08 6.64 -26.90
CA ALA A 126 -5.78 8.00 -27.35
C ALA A 126 -6.60 8.27 -28.62
N ASP A 127 -7.07 9.51 -28.79
CA ASP A 127 -7.84 9.96 -29.97
C ASP A 127 -9.03 9.04 -30.30
N GLY A 128 -9.64 8.42 -29.29
CA GLY A 128 -10.76 7.49 -29.47
C GLY A 128 -10.35 6.09 -29.94
N GLU A 129 -9.06 5.77 -29.99
CA GLU A 129 -8.56 4.44 -30.37
C GLU A 129 -7.87 3.74 -29.20
N SER A 130 -8.05 2.41 -29.10
CA SER A 130 -7.43 1.60 -28.06
C SER A 130 -5.93 1.43 -28.29
N THR A 131 -5.12 1.71 -27.27
CA THR A 131 -3.68 1.45 -27.26
C THR A 131 -3.30 0.15 -26.54
N MET A 132 -4.26 -0.56 -25.97
CA MET A 132 -4.00 -1.74 -25.12
C MET A 132 -3.26 -2.87 -25.85
N ALA A 133 -3.42 -2.97 -27.16
CA ALA A 133 -2.73 -3.95 -27.99
C ALA A 133 -1.31 -3.52 -28.41
N LEU A 134 -0.87 -2.34 -28.01
CA LEU A 134 0.49 -1.86 -28.24
C LEU A 134 1.42 -2.33 -27.10
N PRO A 135 2.72 -2.54 -27.39
CA PRO A 135 3.74 -2.75 -26.37
C PRO A 135 3.79 -1.61 -25.35
N GLN A 136 4.18 -1.92 -24.11
CA GLN A 136 4.30 -0.93 -23.04
C GLN A 136 5.20 0.26 -23.42
N ALA A 137 6.31 -0.01 -24.11
CA ALA A 137 7.22 1.04 -24.56
C ALA A 137 6.54 2.03 -25.50
N GLU A 138 5.68 1.57 -26.42
CA GLU A 138 4.94 2.44 -27.32
C GLU A 138 3.86 3.23 -26.58
N ARG A 139 3.10 2.59 -25.69
CA ARG A 139 2.11 3.28 -24.86
C ARG A 139 2.76 4.37 -24.00
N ARG A 140 3.97 4.12 -23.50
CA ARG A 140 4.75 5.11 -22.74
C ARG A 140 5.09 6.34 -23.60
N VAL A 141 5.54 6.16 -24.82
CA VAL A 141 5.82 7.27 -25.75
C VAL A 141 4.56 8.10 -26.03
N PHE A 142 3.42 7.44 -26.24
CA PHE A 142 2.14 8.15 -26.43
C PHE A 142 1.72 8.91 -25.16
N LEU A 143 1.90 8.32 -23.98
CA LEU A 143 1.58 8.98 -22.71
C LEU A 143 2.48 10.21 -22.48
N GLU A 144 3.77 10.11 -22.77
CA GLU A 144 4.70 11.25 -22.67
C GLU A 144 4.34 12.38 -23.64
N ALA A 145 3.93 12.04 -24.85
CA ALA A 145 3.47 13.02 -25.82
C ALA A 145 2.15 13.69 -25.37
N LEU A 146 1.21 12.90 -24.84
CA LEU A 146 -0.08 13.37 -24.34
C LEU A 146 0.10 14.34 -23.15
N LEU A 147 1.05 14.08 -22.27
CA LEU A 147 1.26 14.82 -21.03
C LEU A 147 2.44 15.79 -21.06
N ARG A 148 2.97 16.12 -22.24
CA ARG A 148 4.13 17.01 -22.40
C ARG A 148 3.96 18.36 -21.72
N ASP A 149 2.77 18.94 -21.81
CA ASP A 149 2.42 20.25 -21.28
C ASP A 149 1.55 20.15 -20.01
N ALA A 150 1.50 18.96 -19.39
CA ALA A 150 0.71 18.74 -18.18
C ALA A 150 1.25 19.56 -17.02
N THR A 151 0.34 20.11 -16.24
CA THR A 151 0.64 20.91 -15.06
C THR A 151 -0.08 20.34 -13.83
N PRO A 152 0.43 20.58 -12.62
CA PRO A 152 -0.27 20.13 -11.41
C PRO A 152 -1.75 20.54 -11.43
N PRO A 153 -2.65 19.67 -10.98
CA PRO A 153 -2.42 18.40 -10.27
C PRO A 153 -2.25 17.14 -11.13
N LEU A 154 -2.05 17.27 -12.44
CA LEU A 154 -1.76 16.16 -13.35
C LEU A 154 -0.25 16.02 -13.52
N HIS A 155 0.27 14.81 -13.28
CA HIS A 155 1.69 14.49 -13.36
C HIS A 155 1.92 13.23 -14.17
N LEU A 156 3.07 13.15 -14.83
CA LEU A 156 3.58 11.93 -15.43
C LEU A 156 4.53 11.25 -14.45
N THR A 157 4.39 9.94 -14.23
CA THR A 157 5.35 9.18 -13.43
C THR A 157 6.73 9.19 -14.11
N PRO A 158 7.85 9.37 -13.37
CA PRO A 158 9.17 9.18 -13.94
C PRO A 158 9.41 7.71 -14.30
N VAL A 159 10.31 7.49 -15.26
CA VAL A 159 10.72 6.16 -15.70
C VAL A 159 12.23 6.09 -15.82
N THR A 160 12.79 4.93 -15.51
CA THR A 160 14.19 4.62 -15.84
C THR A 160 14.31 3.23 -16.44
N PHE A 161 15.29 3.04 -17.29
CA PHE A 161 15.69 1.74 -17.84
C PHE A 161 16.97 1.22 -17.17
N ASP A 162 17.56 2.04 -16.29
CA ASP A 162 18.74 1.67 -15.50
C ASP A 162 18.32 1.00 -14.19
N ARG A 163 18.61 -0.30 -14.08
CA ARG A 163 18.36 -1.08 -12.89
C ARG A 163 19.07 -0.54 -11.64
N ALA A 164 20.26 0.07 -11.80
CA ALA A 164 20.99 0.65 -10.69
C ALA A 164 20.27 1.90 -10.15
N GLU A 165 19.71 2.70 -11.04
CA GLU A 165 18.86 3.84 -10.67
C GLU A 165 17.57 3.37 -10.00
N ALA A 166 16.88 2.37 -10.54
CA ALA A 166 15.70 1.77 -9.91
C ALA A 166 16.02 1.22 -8.50
N SER A 167 17.21 0.65 -8.30
CA SER A 167 17.68 0.19 -6.99
C SER A 167 17.92 1.35 -6.01
N ARG A 168 18.37 2.52 -6.49
CA ARG A 168 18.45 3.73 -5.65
C ARG A 168 17.07 4.23 -5.26
N TRP A 169 16.10 4.26 -6.20
CA TRP A 169 14.72 4.65 -5.94
C TRP A 169 14.07 3.81 -4.83
N LEU A 170 14.32 2.50 -4.80
CA LEU A 170 13.85 1.63 -3.72
C LEU A 170 14.25 2.12 -2.33
N LYS A 171 15.44 2.72 -2.19
CA LYS A 171 15.99 3.18 -0.91
C LYS A 171 15.60 4.62 -0.60
N GLU A 172 15.64 5.50 -1.61
CA GLU A 172 15.51 6.94 -1.42
C GLU A 172 14.05 7.41 -1.42
N PHE A 173 13.25 6.89 -2.34
CA PHE A 173 11.89 7.37 -2.54
C PHE A 173 10.91 6.96 -1.44
N GLU A 174 11.29 6.01 -0.62
CA GLU A 174 10.53 5.69 0.58
C GLU A 174 10.43 6.91 1.52
N GLY A 175 11.46 7.75 1.56
CA GLY A 175 11.46 9.03 2.30
C GLY A 175 10.42 10.02 1.80
N ALA A 176 9.96 9.88 0.56
CA ALA A 176 8.86 10.64 -0.01
C ALA A 176 7.50 9.93 0.12
N GLY A 177 7.43 8.78 0.80
CA GLY A 177 6.19 8.03 1.01
C GLY A 177 5.81 7.09 -0.13
N LEU A 178 6.77 6.77 -1.03
CA LEU A 178 6.52 5.78 -2.08
C LEU A 178 6.76 4.35 -1.57
N ASP A 179 6.06 3.39 -2.15
CA ASP A 179 5.94 2.01 -1.64
C ASP A 179 6.88 1.01 -2.36
N GLY A 180 7.86 1.52 -3.11
CA GLY A 180 8.81 0.70 -3.86
C GLY A 180 8.94 1.07 -5.33
N VAL A 181 9.14 0.06 -6.18
CA VAL A 181 9.30 0.19 -7.64
C VAL A 181 8.36 -0.80 -8.35
N VAL A 182 7.81 -0.39 -9.47
CA VAL A 182 7.09 -1.25 -10.42
C VAL A 182 7.99 -1.47 -11.63
N ALA A 183 8.21 -2.75 -11.99
CA ALA A 183 8.90 -3.12 -13.22
C ALA A 183 7.87 -3.60 -14.24
N LYS A 184 7.90 -3.01 -15.44
CA LYS A 184 7.03 -3.33 -16.57
C LYS A 184 7.90 -3.82 -17.73
N LEU A 185 7.53 -4.95 -18.31
CA LEU A 185 8.21 -5.45 -19.51
C LEU A 185 7.84 -4.55 -20.70
N GLU A 186 8.83 -4.00 -21.39
CA GLU A 186 8.65 -3.05 -22.51
C GLU A 186 7.79 -3.62 -23.65
N SER A 187 7.87 -4.92 -23.90
CA SER A 187 7.09 -5.63 -24.92
C SER A 187 5.68 -6.04 -24.45
N ALA A 188 5.33 -5.84 -23.16
CA ALA A 188 4.06 -6.30 -22.62
C ALA A 188 2.88 -5.49 -23.16
N LEU A 189 1.81 -6.18 -23.52
CA LEU A 189 0.51 -5.57 -23.83
C LEU A 189 -0.21 -5.21 -22.52
N TYR A 190 -1.23 -4.36 -22.61
CA TYR A 190 -2.07 -4.09 -21.46
C TYR A 190 -3.13 -5.19 -21.32
N GLU A 191 -3.06 -5.97 -20.24
CA GLU A 191 -3.92 -7.12 -19.97
C GLU A 191 -4.82 -6.84 -18.76
N PRO A 192 -6.09 -6.43 -18.95
CA PRO A 192 -7.03 -6.15 -17.85
C PRO A 192 -7.14 -7.31 -16.87
N GLY A 193 -7.10 -7.00 -15.56
CA GLY A 193 -7.23 -7.98 -14.48
C GLY A 193 -6.03 -8.91 -14.28
N ARG A 194 -5.07 -8.95 -15.22
CA ARG A 194 -3.91 -9.85 -15.16
C ARG A 194 -2.77 -9.26 -14.34
N ARG A 195 -2.00 -10.13 -13.67
CA ARG A 195 -0.80 -9.74 -12.92
C ARG A 195 0.44 -9.81 -13.81
N ALA A 196 0.53 -8.92 -14.79
CA ALA A 196 1.59 -8.90 -15.80
C ALA A 196 2.79 -8.02 -15.44
N MET A 197 2.66 -7.14 -14.46
CA MET A 197 3.76 -6.31 -13.94
C MET A 197 4.39 -6.93 -12.70
N LEU A 198 5.59 -6.47 -12.32
CA LEU A 198 6.26 -6.80 -11.07
C LEU A 198 6.22 -5.58 -10.13
N LYS A 199 5.96 -5.79 -8.85
CA LYS A 199 6.15 -4.78 -7.81
C LYS A 199 7.19 -5.25 -6.83
N ILE A 200 8.21 -4.43 -6.64
CA ILE A 200 9.30 -4.67 -5.72
C ILE A 200 9.16 -3.65 -4.59
N LYS A 201 9.11 -4.15 -3.36
CA LYS A 201 9.01 -3.31 -2.17
C LYS A 201 10.30 -3.40 -1.38
N HIS A 202 10.64 -2.36 -0.63
CA HIS A 202 11.72 -2.44 0.34
C HIS A 202 11.35 -3.49 1.40
N ALA A 203 12.18 -4.53 1.54
CA ALA A 203 11.95 -5.59 2.51
C ALA A 203 12.67 -5.24 3.80
N ARG A 204 11.90 -4.90 4.83
CA ARG A 204 12.39 -4.68 6.18
C ARG A 204 12.03 -5.84 7.07
N SER A 205 12.89 -6.16 8.02
CA SER A 205 12.56 -7.09 9.08
C SER A 205 12.66 -6.44 10.45
N ALA A 206 11.89 -6.97 11.38
CA ALA A 206 11.96 -6.59 12.79
C ALA A 206 11.76 -7.83 13.66
N ASP A 207 12.47 -7.85 14.78
CA ASP A 207 12.26 -8.84 15.83
C ASP A 207 11.19 -8.34 16.79
N CYS A 208 10.08 -9.06 16.88
CA CYS A 208 8.93 -8.66 17.66
C CYS A 208 8.62 -9.68 18.77
N VAL A 209 8.23 -9.18 19.91
CA VAL A 209 7.69 -10.02 20.99
C VAL A 209 6.30 -10.49 20.63
N VAL A 210 6.03 -11.78 20.75
CA VAL A 210 4.69 -12.34 20.62
C VAL A 210 4.03 -12.32 22.00
N ALA A 211 3.01 -11.46 22.14
CA ALA A 211 2.34 -11.26 23.42
C ALA A 211 0.84 -11.64 23.40
N GLY A 212 0.33 -12.14 22.27
CA GLY A 212 -1.04 -12.62 22.16
C GLY A 212 -1.30 -13.32 20.84
N LEU A 213 -2.45 -13.96 20.75
CA LEU A 213 -2.94 -14.55 19.51
C LEU A 213 -4.44 -14.27 19.32
N ARG A 214 -4.90 -14.42 18.09
CA ARG A 214 -6.32 -14.56 17.75
C ARG A 214 -6.53 -15.92 17.10
N TRP A 215 -7.67 -16.50 17.38
CA TRP A 215 -8.05 -17.76 16.74
C TRP A 215 -8.43 -17.56 15.26
N TYR A 216 -8.29 -18.60 14.48
CA TYR A 216 -8.67 -18.59 13.07
C TYR A 216 -10.15 -18.91 12.94
N LYS A 217 -10.97 -17.91 12.58
CA LYS A 217 -12.42 -18.04 12.53
C LYS A 217 -12.96 -18.56 13.89
N ASP A 218 -13.84 -19.55 13.86
CA ASP A 218 -14.47 -20.15 15.03
C ASP A 218 -13.67 -21.34 15.61
N LEU A 219 -12.42 -21.54 15.17
CA LEU A 219 -11.55 -22.63 15.64
C LEU A 219 -10.78 -22.19 16.88
N THR A 220 -10.59 -23.11 17.83
CA THR A 220 -9.78 -22.91 19.04
C THR A 220 -8.49 -23.75 19.04
N ASP A 221 -8.22 -24.46 17.95
CA ASP A 221 -7.04 -25.30 17.70
C ASP A 221 -6.14 -24.77 16.56
N ALA A 222 -6.48 -23.60 16.00
CA ALA A 222 -5.75 -23.00 14.90
C ALA A 222 -5.57 -21.49 15.10
N VAL A 223 -4.32 -21.01 15.09
CA VAL A 223 -3.99 -19.59 15.26
C VAL A 223 -4.36 -18.80 14.01
N GLY A 224 -5.15 -17.75 14.16
CA GLY A 224 -5.49 -16.80 13.09
C GLY A 224 -4.39 -15.79 12.86
N SER A 225 -3.93 -15.14 13.91
CA SER A 225 -2.83 -14.19 13.91
C SER A 225 -2.09 -14.16 15.24
N LEU A 226 -0.81 -13.80 15.21
CA LEU A 226 -0.01 -13.45 16.38
C LEU A 226 0.00 -11.93 16.55
N LEU A 227 -0.13 -11.48 17.80
CA LEU A 227 -0.08 -10.07 18.18
C LEU A 227 1.34 -9.72 18.59
N LEU A 228 1.88 -8.68 17.96
CA LEU A 228 3.28 -8.30 18.04
C LEU A 228 3.48 -7.06 18.90
N GLY A 229 4.55 -7.04 19.66
CA GLY A 229 4.95 -5.91 20.49
C GLY A 229 6.41 -5.54 20.34
N LEU A 230 6.70 -4.24 20.54
CA LEU A 230 8.04 -3.68 20.71
C LEU A 230 8.10 -2.86 22.00
N TYR A 231 9.25 -2.87 22.65
CA TYR A 231 9.48 -2.05 23.82
C TYR A 231 9.82 -0.62 23.43
N ASP A 232 9.14 0.34 24.07
CA ASP A 232 9.49 1.76 23.96
C ASP A 232 10.65 2.12 24.90
N ASP A 233 11.08 3.39 24.86
CA ASP A 233 12.18 3.89 25.67
C ASP A 233 11.89 3.86 27.17
N ALA A 234 10.61 3.86 27.55
CA ALA A 234 10.18 3.68 28.94
C ALA A 234 10.14 2.21 29.38
N GLY A 235 10.53 1.26 28.51
CA GLY A 235 10.48 -0.17 28.78
C GLY A 235 9.08 -0.76 28.78
N THR A 236 8.10 -0.07 28.19
CA THR A 236 6.72 -0.55 28.06
C THR A 236 6.55 -1.27 26.73
N LEU A 237 5.98 -2.49 26.77
CA LEU A 237 5.67 -3.24 25.57
C LEU A 237 4.44 -2.64 24.88
N ARG A 238 4.63 -2.07 23.68
CA ARG A 238 3.57 -1.48 22.85
C ARG A 238 3.13 -2.47 21.78
N HIS A 239 1.82 -2.55 21.55
CA HIS A 239 1.29 -3.33 20.42
C HIS A 239 1.58 -2.65 19.10
N VAL A 240 2.34 -3.32 18.21
CA VAL A 240 2.82 -2.74 16.95
C VAL A 240 2.15 -3.31 15.70
N GLY A 241 1.45 -4.43 15.84
CA GLY A 241 0.76 -5.04 14.68
C GLY A 241 0.52 -6.53 14.86
N VAL A 242 0.22 -7.18 13.76
CA VAL A 242 -0.07 -8.62 13.72
C VAL A 242 0.63 -9.30 12.56
N THR A 243 0.90 -10.60 12.70
CA THR A 243 1.27 -11.48 11.59
C THR A 243 0.25 -12.61 11.44
N SER A 244 -0.17 -12.91 10.21
CA SER A 244 -1.31 -13.82 9.97
C SER A 244 -1.16 -14.71 8.74
N SER A 245 -0.09 -14.59 7.96
CA SER A 245 0.12 -15.35 6.71
C SER A 245 0.60 -16.78 6.99
N PHE A 246 -0.26 -17.60 7.63
CA PHE A 246 0.06 -18.98 8.01
C PHE A 246 -0.73 -20.00 7.17
N THR A 247 -0.09 -21.11 6.81
CA THR A 247 -0.79 -22.27 6.29
C THR A 247 -1.63 -22.94 7.39
N MET A 248 -2.63 -23.76 7.05
CA MET A 248 -3.44 -24.46 8.05
C MET A 248 -2.63 -25.40 8.95
N ALA A 249 -1.61 -26.04 8.41
CA ALA A 249 -0.68 -26.87 9.20
C ALA A 249 0.03 -25.99 10.25
N MET A 250 0.65 -24.90 9.81
CA MET A 250 1.36 -23.98 10.71
C MET A 250 0.44 -23.36 11.78
N ARG A 251 -0.83 -23.06 11.43
CA ARG A 251 -1.82 -22.54 12.40
C ARG A 251 -2.05 -23.49 13.58
N ARG A 252 -2.14 -24.80 13.30
CA ARG A 252 -2.31 -25.83 14.33
C ARG A 252 -1.03 -26.08 15.12
N ASP A 253 0.12 -26.05 14.43
CA ASP A 253 1.42 -26.17 15.11
C ASP A 253 1.63 -25.03 16.10
N LEU A 254 1.37 -23.79 15.67
CA LEU A 254 1.43 -22.61 16.54
C LEU A 254 0.48 -22.72 17.74
N ALA A 255 -0.74 -23.25 17.56
CA ALA A 255 -1.69 -23.41 18.66
C ALA A 255 -1.16 -24.37 19.74
N ARG A 256 -0.49 -25.45 19.33
CA ARG A 256 0.15 -26.42 20.25
C ARG A 256 1.41 -25.85 20.90
N GLU A 257 2.28 -25.23 20.11
CA GLU A 257 3.55 -24.66 20.57
C GLU A 257 3.33 -23.53 21.59
N LEU A 258 2.31 -22.70 21.40
CA LEU A 258 2.02 -21.55 22.24
C LEU A 258 1.07 -21.88 23.41
N ALA A 259 0.53 -23.09 23.49
CA ALA A 259 -0.38 -23.48 24.58
C ALA A 259 0.19 -23.25 25.98
N PRO A 260 1.46 -23.58 26.30
CA PRO A 260 2.03 -23.34 27.61
C PRO A 260 2.11 -21.86 27.99
N LEU A 261 2.21 -20.96 27.02
CA LEU A 261 2.33 -19.52 27.27
C LEU A 261 0.99 -18.85 27.59
N ARG A 262 -0.13 -19.56 27.49
CA ARG A 262 -1.45 -19.07 27.88
C ARG A 262 -1.69 -19.18 29.39
N GLU A 263 -0.97 -20.08 30.05
CA GLU A 263 -1.10 -20.30 31.49
C GLU A 263 -0.62 -19.07 32.25
N GLN A 264 -1.49 -18.55 33.14
CA GLN A 264 -1.22 -17.36 33.96
C GLN A 264 -0.82 -16.09 33.16
N ALA A 265 -1.10 -16.07 31.85
CA ALA A 265 -0.66 -15.00 30.99
C ALA A 265 -1.22 -13.61 31.39
N LEU A 266 -2.40 -13.56 32.03
CA LEU A 266 -3.05 -12.30 32.42
C LEU A 266 -2.48 -11.69 33.72
N GLU A 267 -1.80 -12.42 34.57
CA GLU A 267 -1.41 -11.94 35.92
C GLU A 267 -0.50 -10.72 35.86
N ALA A 268 0.47 -10.70 34.96
CA ALA A 268 1.41 -9.60 34.79
C ALA A 268 1.49 -9.14 33.32
N HIS A 269 0.41 -9.31 32.53
CA HIS A 269 0.44 -9.02 31.12
C HIS A 269 0.57 -7.52 30.85
N PRO A 270 1.54 -7.07 30.02
CA PRO A 270 1.77 -5.64 29.77
C PRO A 270 0.59 -4.92 29.12
N TRP A 271 -0.30 -5.66 28.42
CA TRP A 271 -1.51 -5.10 27.81
C TRP A 271 -2.79 -5.32 28.62
N ARG A 272 -2.69 -5.73 29.88
CA ARG A 272 -3.86 -5.98 30.74
C ARG A 272 -4.80 -4.77 30.83
N ALA A 273 -4.24 -3.58 31.03
CA ALA A 273 -5.01 -2.35 31.13
C ALA A 273 -5.78 -1.98 29.84
N THR A 274 -5.39 -2.55 28.69
CA THR A 274 -6.05 -2.30 27.40
C THR A 274 -7.15 -3.30 27.08
N ILE A 275 -7.31 -4.36 27.89
CA ILE A 275 -8.40 -5.35 27.75
C ILE A 275 -9.71 -4.72 28.22
N ASP A 276 -9.65 -3.93 29.29
CA ASP A 276 -10.82 -3.34 29.95
C ASP A 276 -11.14 -1.92 29.46
N ALA A 277 -10.23 -1.29 28.74
CA ALA A 277 -10.40 0.07 28.24
C ALA A 277 -10.60 0.04 26.71
N ASP A 278 -11.67 0.68 26.25
CA ASP A 278 -11.96 0.98 24.83
C ASP A 278 -10.93 2.00 24.26
N THR A 279 -9.64 1.77 24.58
CA THR A 279 -8.55 2.69 24.23
C THR A 279 -8.04 2.37 22.83
N GLN A 280 -7.85 3.42 22.02
CA GLN A 280 -7.31 3.33 20.65
C GLN A 280 -5.90 2.73 20.55
N ALA A 281 -5.26 2.38 21.67
CA ALA A 281 -3.87 1.96 21.75
C ALA A 281 -3.66 0.44 21.94
N GLY A 282 -4.70 -0.35 22.21
CA GLY A 282 -4.59 -1.77 22.54
C GLY A 282 -4.82 -2.72 21.35
N PRO A 283 -4.59 -4.04 21.54
CA PRO A 283 -4.84 -5.07 20.54
C PRO A 283 -6.30 -5.19 20.10
N GLY A 284 -7.25 -4.80 20.96
CA GLY A 284 -8.70 -4.83 20.71
C GLY A 284 -9.26 -3.58 20.02
N SER A 285 -8.43 -2.55 19.77
CA SER A 285 -8.92 -1.29 19.19
C SER A 285 -9.47 -1.49 17.78
N GLN A 286 -10.71 -1.03 17.56
CA GLN A 286 -11.35 -1.08 16.26
C GLN A 286 -10.78 0.00 15.33
N SER A 287 -10.36 -0.42 14.13
CA SER A 287 -10.09 0.48 13.02
C SER A 287 -11.31 0.55 12.09
N ARG A 288 -11.35 1.50 11.18
CA ARG A 288 -12.41 1.56 10.14
C ARG A 288 -12.52 0.26 9.34
N TRP A 289 -11.42 -0.47 9.19
CA TRP A 289 -11.32 -1.73 8.43
C TRP A 289 -11.69 -2.97 9.24
N SER A 290 -11.76 -2.83 10.56
CA SER A 290 -12.14 -3.91 11.46
C SER A 290 -13.55 -3.76 12.04
N ARG A 291 -14.33 -2.76 11.57
CA ARG A 291 -15.70 -2.53 12.03
C ARG A 291 -16.55 -3.78 11.78
N GLY A 292 -17.12 -4.33 12.86
CA GLY A 292 -17.93 -5.56 12.82
C GLY A 292 -17.14 -6.88 12.84
N LYS A 293 -15.81 -6.83 12.98
CA LYS A 293 -14.99 -8.03 13.21
C LYS A 293 -14.80 -8.24 14.70
N ASP A 294 -14.84 -9.49 15.14
CA ASP A 294 -14.40 -9.86 16.48
C ASP A 294 -12.87 -9.65 16.57
N LEU A 295 -12.48 -8.74 17.46
CA LEU A 295 -11.08 -8.43 17.75
C LEU A 295 -10.62 -9.02 19.09
N SER A 296 -11.41 -9.93 19.68
CA SER A 296 -11.01 -10.67 20.87
C SER A 296 -9.66 -11.36 20.64
N TRP A 297 -8.88 -11.46 21.68
CA TRP A 297 -7.57 -12.07 21.62
C TRP A 297 -7.25 -12.85 22.89
N VAL A 298 -6.35 -13.80 22.77
CA VAL A 298 -5.88 -14.64 23.87
C VAL A 298 -4.50 -14.12 24.29
N PRO A 299 -4.30 -13.72 25.55
CA PRO A 299 -3.00 -13.29 26.04
C PRO A 299 -2.00 -14.45 26.07
N LEU A 300 -0.74 -14.11 25.79
CA LEU A 300 0.40 -15.00 25.92
C LEU A 300 1.45 -14.32 26.78
N ARG A 301 2.12 -15.09 27.66
CA ARG A 301 3.31 -14.59 28.32
C ARG A 301 4.32 -14.12 27.25
N PRO A 302 4.85 -12.88 27.34
CA PRO A 302 5.68 -12.27 26.31
C PRO A 302 7.13 -12.80 26.34
N GLU A 303 7.27 -14.11 26.15
CA GLU A 303 8.54 -14.85 26.27
C GLU A 303 9.12 -15.26 24.90
N ARG A 304 8.32 -15.22 23.84
CA ARG A 304 8.75 -15.63 22.49
C ARG A 304 8.97 -14.43 21.60
N VAL A 305 10.01 -14.51 20.80
CA VAL A 305 10.37 -13.51 19.78
C VAL A 305 10.29 -14.15 18.41
N CYS A 306 9.72 -13.41 17.47
CA CYS A 306 9.72 -13.78 16.05
C CYS A 306 10.28 -12.64 15.19
N GLU A 307 10.97 -12.99 14.14
CA GLU A 307 11.32 -12.08 13.06
C GLU A 307 10.17 -12.01 12.09
N VAL A 308 9.80 -10.78 11.72
CA VAL A 308 8.74 -10.52 10.76
C VAL A 308 9.22 -9.56 9.67
N ARG A 309 8.73 -9.76 8.44
CA ARG A 309 8.89 -8.78 7.36
C ARG A 309 7.72 -7.81 7.42
N TYR A 310 8.03 -6.51 7.34
CA TYR A 310 7.02 -5.45 7.32
C TYR A 310 7.27 -4.46 6.17
N ASP A 311 6.25 -3.71 5.77
CA ASP A 311 6.33 -2.71 4.69
C ASP A 311 6.88 -1.40 5.25
N HIS A 312 6.06 -0.72 6.05
CA HIS A 312 6.43 0.52 6.75
C HIS A 312 5.52 0.74 7.97
N LEU A 313 5.95 1.71 8.77
CA LEU A 313 5.23 2.14 9.96
C LEU A 313 4.23 3.25 9.61
N GLN A 314 3.09 3.22 10.29
CA GLN A 314 2.15 4.31 10.38
C GLN A 314 2.07 4.74 11.83
N GLY A 315 2.67 5.88 12.15
CA GLY A 315 2.93 6.26 13.55
C GLY A 315 3.82 5.22 14.24
N SER A 316 3.33 4.61 15.32
CA SER A 316 4.06 3.58 16.09
C SER A 316 3.68 2.15 15.73
N ARG A 317 2.94 1.91 14.65
CA ARG A 317 2.41 0.58 14.27
C ARG A 317 2.74 0.21 12.84
N PHE A 318 2.86 -1.08 12.57
CA PHE A 318 2.90 -1.59 11.21
C PHE A 318 1.58 -1.29 10.50
N ARG A 319 1.66 -0.70 9.33
CA ARG A 319 0.49 -0.30 8.54
C ARG A 319 -0.36 -1.50 8.08
N HIS A 320 0.32 -2.60 7.73
CA HIS A 320 -0.32 -3.84 7.29
C HIS A 320 0.09 -5.01 8.18
N ALA A 321 -0.66 -6.12 8.07
CA ALA A 321 -0.23 -7.37 8.67
C ALA A 321 1.14 -7.78 8.12
N THR A 322 2.05 -8.12 9.04
CA THR A 322 3.41 -8.51 8.69
C THR A 322 3.48 -9.97 8.22
N THR A 323 4.59 -10.34 7.60
CA THR A 323 4.86 -11.73 7.22
C THR A 323 5.80 -12.35 8.25
N PHE A 324 5.39 -13.45 8.87
CA PHE A 324 6.25 -14.24 9.76
C PHE A 324 7.41 -14.85 8.97
N LEU A 325 8.63 -14.68 9.44
CA LEU A 325 9.83 -15.26 8.84
C LEU A 325 10.32 -16.47 9.63
N ARG A 326 10.59 -16.30 10.92
CA ARG A 326 11.10 -17.37 11.79
C ARG A 326 10.97 -17.00 13.27
N TRP A 327 11.12 -17.99 14.13
CA TRP A 327 11.33 -17.77 15.56
C TRP A 327 12.78 -17.30 15.82
N ARG A 328 12.93 -16.44 16.83
CA ARG A 328 14.21 -15.94 17.32
C ARG A 328 14.42 -16.38 18.76
N SER A 329 14.80 -17.65 18.92
CA SER A 329 15.12 -18.22 20.24
C SER A 329 16.42 -17.67 20.85
N ASP A 330 17.24 -17.06 20.01
CA ASP A 330 18.52 -16.42 20.34
C ASP A 330 18.36 -14.99 20.89
N LYS A 331 17.18 -14.37 20.76
CA LYS A 331 16.94 -12.96 21.11
C LYS A 331 16.05 -12.81 22.34
N PRO A 332 16.51 -12.11 23.41
CA PRO A 332 15.67 -11.81 24.54
C PRO A 332 14.51 -10.88 24.16
N PRO A 333 13.28 -11.08 24.72
CA PRO A 333 12.16 -10.20 24.43
C PRO A 333 12.43 -8.72 24.70
N ARG A 334 13.17 -8.37 25.72
CA ARG A 334 13.51 -6.98 26.10
C ARG A 334 14.37 -6.25 25.08
N ASP A 335 15.05 -6.98 24.19
CA ASP A 335 15.86 -6.42 23.13
C ASP A 335 15.05 -6.11 21.85
N CYS A 336 13.76 -6.45 21.84
CA CYS A 336 12.85 -6.11 20.78
C CYS A 336 12.31 -4.69 20.99
N ARG A 337 13.07 -3.69 20.54
CA ARG A 337 12.81 -2.27 20.74
C ARG A 337 12.51 -1.56 19.44
N TYR A 338 11.93 -0.34 19.54
CA TYR A 338 11.67 0.50 18.37
C TYR A 338 12.92 0.98 17.66
N ASP A 339 14.06 1.09 18.35
CA ASP A 339 15.32 1.57 17.79
C ASP A 339 15.94 0.63 16.72
N GLN A 340 15.49 -0.63 16.67
CA GLN A 340 15.87 -1.54 15.58
C GLN A 340 15.17 -1.21 14.24
N LEU A 341 14.10 -0.42 14.29
CA LEU A 341 13.35 -0.10 13.09
C LEU A 341 14.10 0.93 12.26
N GLU A 342 14.23 0.65 10.98
CA GLU A 342 14.89 1.60 10.08
C GLU A 342 14.16 2.94 10.06
N VAL A 343 14.89 4.00 10.33
CA VAL A 343 14.40 5.38 10.19
C VAL A 343 14.58 5.77 8.72
N THR A 344 13.45 5.99 8.04
CA THR A 344 13.49 6.48 6.66
C THR A 344 13.93 7.92 6.63
N THR A 345 15.03 8.21 5.92
CA THR A 345 15.47 9.59 5.69
C THR A 345 14.45 10.32 4.84
N PRO A 346 13.93 11.49 5.26
CA PRO A 346 12.99 12.27 4.44
C PRO A 346 13.58 12.59 3.07
N TYR A 347 12.77 12.41 2.02
CA TYR A 347 13.11 12.72 0.65
C TYR A 347 12.06 13.69 0.07
N GLU A 348 12.49 14.72 -0.63
CA GLU A 348 11.57 15.71 -1.20
C GLU A 348 10.82 15.13 -2.39
N LEU A 349 9.49 15.12 -2.32
CA LEU A 349 8.65 14.57 -3.38
C LEU A 349 8.85 15.29 -4.73
N ALA A 350 9.17 16.58 -4.71
CA ALA A 350 9.50 17.33 -5.93
C ALA A 350 10.65 16.69 -6.73
N ARG A 351 11.65 16.14 -6.06
CA ARG A 351 12.77 15.45 -6.71
C ARG A 351 12.38 14.14 -7.38
N VAL A 352 11.28 13.51 -6.95
CA VAL A 352 10.74 12.32 -7.62
C VAL A 352 10.26 12.65 -9.02
N PHE A 353 9.74 13.87 -9.22
CA PHE A 353 9.31 14.37 -10.52
C PHE A 353 10.42 15.01 -11.36
N GLY A 354 11.66 15.04 -10.84
CA GLY A 354 12.79 15.63 -11.56
C GLY A 354 12.81 17.17 -11.54
N ALA A 355 12.15 17.77 -10.54
CA ALA A 355 12.12 19.22 -10.33
C ALA A 355 13.21 19.68 -9.33
#